data_c23b41009318e3908fea8901db7986b3
#
_entry.id   c23b41009318e3908fea8901db7986b3
#
_cell.length_a   1.000
_cell.length_b   1.000
_cell.length_c   1.000
_cell.angle_alpha   90.00
_cell.angle_beta   90.00
_cell.angle_gamma   90.00
#
_symmetry.space_group_name_H-M   'P 1'
#
loop_
_entity.id
_entity.type
_entity.pdbx_description
1 polymer ?
#
loop_
_entity_poly.entity_id
_entity_poly.type
_entity_poly.pdbx_seq_one_letter_code
_entity_poly.pdbx_strand_id
1 'polypeptide(L)'
;MARLITFLVSAVWHGFYGGYYLTFFTFFMLAHLATLIFKLSKYPNSPLVKLYNSSEPLSRYIVLAFLTYYFGQTGVCFLVLSLPTCFRILSAIYFVPQLILILGIVVVQVSLGMEKKKQKTKKS
;
A
#
# COMPACT_ATOMS: atom_id res chain seq x y z
N MET A 1 7.90 8.04 -10.49
CA MET A 1 8.47 7.32 -11.65
C MET A 1 9.62 6.39 -11.24
N ALA A 2 10.70 6.86 -10.59
CA ALA A 2 11.87 6.03 -10.27
C ALA A 2 11.54 4.71 -9.53
N ARG A 3 10.67 4.74 -8.52
CA ARG A 3 10.28 3.52 -7.76
C ARG A 3 9.61 2.45 -8.63
N LEU A 4 8.69 2.85 -9.51
CA LEU A 4 8.02 1.91 -10.40
C LEU A 4 9.04 1.20 -11.30
N ILE A 5 9.98 1.96 -11.85
CA ILE A 5 11.06 1.44 -12.68
C ILE A 5 11.90 0.44 -11.88
N THR A 6 12.27 0.76 -10.64
CA THR A 6 13.05 -0.14 -9.79
C THR A 6 12.33 -1.48 -9.58
N PHE A 7 11.03 -1.46 -9.27
CA PHE A 7 10.26 -2.69 -9.09
C PHE A 7 10.09 -3.49 -10.39
N LEU A 8 9.92 -2.81 -11.53
CA LEU A 8 9.86 -3.45 -12.84
C LEU A 8 11.18 -4.12 -13.21
N VAL A 9 12.31 -3.42 -13.01
CA VAL A 9 13.66 -3.99 -13.26
C VAL A 9 13.88 -5.19 -12.35
N SER A 10 13.48 -5.12 -11.08
CA SER A 10 13.56 -6.27 -10.16
C SER A 10 12.72 -7.45 -10.63
N ALA A 11 11.51 -7.20 -11.15
CA ALA A 11 10.66 -8.26 -11.70
C ALA A 11 11.32 -8.94 -12.91
N VAL A 12 11.89 -8.16 -13.82
CA VAL A 12 12.61 -8.68 -15.00
C VAL A 12 13.83 -9.50 -14.58
N TRP A 13 14.58 -9.03 -13.58
CA TRP A 13 15.77 -9.74 -13.09
C TRP A 13 15.43 -11.10 -12.45
N HIS A 14 14.28 -11.22 -11.79
CA HIS A 14 13.79 -12.49 -11.25
C HIS A 14 13.23 -13.44 -12.31
N GLY A 15 12.93 -12.95 -13.51
CA GLY A 15 12.48 -13.74 -14.65
C GLY A 15 11.13 -13.28 -15.22
N PHE A 16 10.77 -13.83 -16.37
CA PHE A 16 9.54 -13.46 -17.11
C PHE A 16 8.27 -14.18 -16.61
N TYR A 17 8.23 -14.60 -15.37
CA TYR A 17 7.04 -15.22 -14.77
C TYR A 17 6.04 -14.16 -14.28
N GLY A 18 4.77 -14.33 -14.67
CA GLY A 18 3.74 -13.36 -14.35
C GLY A 18 3.50 -13.15 -12.85
N GLY A 19 3.76 -14.16 -12.02
CA GLY A 19 3.69 -14.06 -10.57
C GLY A 19 4.65 -13.01 -9.99
N TYR A 20 5.85 -12.87 -10.55
CA TYR A 20 6.79 -11.83 -10.13
C TYR A 20 6.26 -10.42 -10.40
N TYR A 21 5.71 -10.17 -11.59
CA TYR A 21 5.16 -8.86 -11.93
C TYR A 21 4.02 -8.46 -11.01
N LEU A 22 3.12 -9.40 -10.69
CA LEU A 22 2.03 -9.16 -9.75
C LEU A 22 2.54 -8.87 -8.33
N THR A 23 3.53 -9.63 -7.86
CA THR A 23 4.18 -9.45 -6.57
C THR A 23 4.86 -8.08 -6.47
N PHE A 24 5.73 -7.75 -7.43
CA PHE A 24 6.46 -6.48 -7.41
C PHE A 24 5.53 -5.27 -7.60
N PHE A 25 4.47 -5.41 -8.37
CA PHE A 25 3.44 -4.37 -8.47
C PHE A 25 2.74 -4.14 -7.13
N THR A 26 2.38 -5.20 -6.40
CA THR A 26 1.79 -5.09 -5.06
C THR A 26 2.75 -4.43 -4.08
N PHE A 27 4.03 -4.80 -4.10
CA PHE A 27 5.06 -4.13 -3.28
C PHE A 27 5.23 -2.65 -3.63
N PHE A 28 5.18 -2.30 -4.91
CA PHE A 28 5.20 -0.90 -5.34
C PHE A 28 4.02 -0.12 -4.72
N MET A 29 2.80 -0.68 -4.77
CA MET A 29 1.61 -0.06 -4.19
C MET A 29 1.73 0.10 -2.68
N LEU A 30 2.23 -0.91 -1.96
CA LEU A 30 2.50 -0.83 -0.52
C LEU A 30 3.54 0.24 -0.18
N ALA A 31 4.64 0.30 -0.91
CA ALA A 31 5.67 1.31 -0.73
C ALA A 31 5.15 2.73 -1.03
N HIS A 32 4.24 2.85 -2.00
CA HIS A 32 3.57 4.11 -2.30
C HIS A 32 2.66 4.54 -1.15
N LEU A 33 1.82 3.64 -0.64
CA LEU A 33 0.96 3.89 0.53
C LEU A 33 1.79 4.30 1.76
N ALA A 34 2.86 3.56 2.07
CA ALA A 34 3.74 3.90 3.18
C ALA A 34 4.33 5.31 3.06
N THR A 35 4.70 5.72 1.85
CA THR A 35 5.20 7.08 1.58
C THR A 35 4.12 8.15 1.80
N LEU A 36 2.89 7.87 1.41
CA LEU A 36 1.77 8.79 1.62
C LEU A 36 1.46 8.93 3.13
N ILE A 37 1.43 7.82 3.86
CA ILE A 37 1.25 7.81 5.32
C ILE A 37 2.36 8.61 6.01
N PHE A 38 3.62 8.40 5.62
CA PHE A 38 4.75 9.17 6.16
C PHE A 38 4.63 10.68 5.87
N LYS A 39 4.13 11.06 4.69
CA LYS A 39 3.86 12.48 4.38
C LYS A 39 2.72 13.02 5.23
N LEU A 40 1.67 12.22 5.47
CA LEU A 40 0.52 12.62 6.27
C LEU A 40 0.88 12.74 7.76
N SER A 41 1.79 11.93 8.29
CA SER A 41 2.23 11.99 9.68
C SER A 41 2.90 13.32 10.07
N LYS A 42 3.36 14.10 9.06
CA LYS A 42 3.84 15.47 9.27
C LYS A 42 2.73 16.48 9.62
N TYR A 43 1.47 16.08 9.54
CA TYR A 43 0.30 16.89 9.85
C TYR A 43 -0.43 16.34 11.08
N PRO A 44 0.01 16.65 12.31
CA PRO A 44 -0.54 16.05 13.54
C PRO A 44 -2.03 16.38 13.75
N ASN A 45 -2.51 17.46 13.13
CA ASN A 45 -3.91 17.88 13.20
C ASN A 45 -4.83 17.16 12.20
N SER A 46 -4.28 16.32 11.33
CA SER A 46 -5.08 15.51 10.41
C SER A 46 -5.98 14.52 11.19
N PRO A 47 -7.27 14.37 10.81
CA PRO A 47 -8.18 13.47 11.52
C PRO A 47 -7.70 12.02 11.51
N LEU A 48 -7.05 11.56 10.43
CA LEU A 48 -6.49 10.20 10.36
C LEU A 48 -5.33 10.01 11.33
N VAL A 49 -4.44 11.00 11.46
CA VAL A 49 -3.30 10.94 12.40
C VAL A 49 -3.80 10.96 13.83
N LYS A 50 -4.81 11.79 14.14
CA LYS A 50 -5.44 11.82 15.46
C LYS A 50 -6.11 10.50 15.81
N LEU A 51 -6.85 9.91 14.86
CA LEU A 51 -7.48 8.60 15.05
C LEU A 51 -6.43 7.51 15.33
N TYR A 52 -5.36 7.50 14.55
CA TYR A 52 -4.25 6.55 14.76
C TYR A 52 -3.64 6.70 16.15
N ASN A 53 -3.32 7.92 16.57
CA ASN A 53 -2.69 8.18 17.87
C ASN A 53 -3.63 7.94 19.05
N SER A 54 -4.93 8.19 18.91
CA SER A 54 -5.92 7.95 19.99
C SER A 54 -6.23 6.47 20.20
N SER A 55 -5.96 5.63 19.20
CA SER A 55 -6.22 4.18 19.27
C SER A 55 -4.95 3.36 19.55
N GLU A 56 -3.84 3.97 19.96
CA GLU A 56 -2.64 3.22 20.37
C GLU A 56 -2.92 2.42 21.67
N PRO A 57 -2.41 1.19 21.82
CA PRO A 57 -1.54 0.42 20.93
C PRO A 57 -2.27 -0.38 19.83
N LEU A 58 -3.61 -0.40 19.83
CA LEU A 58 -4.43 -1.21 18.89
C LEU A 58 -4.11 -0.89 17.42
N SER A 59 -3.95 0.38 17.09
CA SER A 59 -3.61 0.82 15.72
C SER A 59 -2.31 0.20 15.21
N ARG A 60 -1.31 0.03 16.07
CA ARG A 60 -0.03 -0.62 15.72
C ARG A 60 -0.22 -2.10 15.40
N TYR A 61 -1.00 -2.82 16.20
CA TYR A 61 -1.29 -4.24 15.93
C TYR A 61 -2.08 -4.43 14.65
N ILE A 62 -3.04 -3.55 14.35
CA ILE A 62 -3.79 -3.57 13.08
C ILE A 62 -2.83 -3.38 11.89
N VAL A 63 -1.92 -2.41 11.96
CA VAL A 63 -0.94 -2.16 10.90
C VAL A 63 0.00 -3.34 10.73
N LEU A 64 0.48 -3.95 11.82
CA LEU A 64 1.33 -5.14 11.76
C LEU A 64 0.60 -6.32 11.12
N ALA A 65 -0.63 -6.60 11.53
CA ALA A 65 -1.46 -7.67 10.95
C ALA A 65 -1.69 -7.44 9.45
N PHE A 66 -1.99 -6.20 9.06
CA PHE A 66 -2.14 -5.79 7.67
C PHE A 66 -0.87 -6.06 6.85
N LEU A 67 0.29 -5.62 7.34
CA LEU A 67 1.57 -5.83 6.66
C LEU A 67 1.92 -7.31 6.55
N THR A 68 1.79 -8.07 7.63
CA THR A 68 2.06 -9.52 7.65
C THR A 68 1.19 -10.27 6.66
N TYR A 69 -0.11 -9.92 6.60
CA TYR A 69 -1.04 -10.49 5.64
C TYR A 69 -0.63 -10.20 4.19
N TYR A 70 -0.27 -8.95 3.86
CA TYR A 70 0.17 -8.58 2.51
C TYR A 70 1.48 -9.23 2.11
N PHE A 71 2.45 -9.32 3.02
CA PHE A 71 3.70 -10.04 2.76
C PHE A 71 3.45 -11.54 2.52
N GLY A 72 2.59 -12.17 3.30
CA GLY A 72 2.22 -13.56 3.10
C GLY A 72 1.55 -13.79 1.75
N GLN A 73 0.56 -12.99 1.40
CA GLN A 73 -0.16 -13.10 0.13
C GLN A 73 0.74 -12.86 -1.09
N THR A 74 1.59 -11.84 -1.05
CA THR A 74 2.54 -11.56 -2.14
C THR A 74 3.61 -12.64 -2.24
N GLY A 75 4.05 -13.20 -1.11
CA GLY A 75 4.97 -14.33 -1.07
C GLY A 75 4.41 -15.57 -1.78
N VAL A 76 3.13 -15.88 -1.59
CA VAL A 76 2.48 -16.98 -2.31
C VAL A 76 2.52 -16.76 -3.83
N CYS A 77 2.16 -15.57 -4.31
CA CYS A 77 2.21 -15.25 -5.74
C CYS A 77 3.64 -15.29 -6.30
N PHE A 78 4.63 -14.91 -5.48
CA PHE A 78 6.04 -14.99 -5.84
C PHE A 78 6.52 -16.44 -6.02
N LEU A 79 6.08 -17.35 -5.15
CA LEU A 79 6.47 -18.78 -5.20
C LEU A 79 5.73 -19.55 -6.30
N VAL A 80 4.47 -19.23 -6.54
CA VAL A 80 3.62 -19.93 -7.52
C VAL A 80 4.03 -19.61 -8.96
N LEU A 81 4.59 -18.44 -9.24
CA LEU A 81 5.09 -17.97 -10.54
C LEU A 81 4.02 -17.86 -11.64
N SER A 82 2.96 -18.65 -11.57
CA SER A 82 1.90 -18.74 -12.58
C SER A 82 0.84 -17.67 -12.38
N LEU A 83 0.68 -16.77 -13.34
CA LEU A 83 -0.33 -15.71 -13.33
C LEU A 83 -1.76 -16.26 -13.17
N PRO A 84 -2.20 -17.28 -13.95
CA PRO A 84 -3.55 -17.83 -13.80
C PRO A 84 -3.80 -18.37 -12.40
N THR A 85 -2.83 -19.01 -11.77
CA THR A 85 -2.96 -19.55 -10.40
C THR A 85 -3.01 -18.41 -9.38
N CYS A 86 -2.19 -17.37 -9.54
CA CYS A 86 -2.28 -16.17 -8.69
C CYS A 86 -3.66 -15.52 -8.78
N PHE A 87 -4.20 -15.34 -9.98
CA PHE A 87 -5.54 -14.80 -10.16
C PHE A 87 -6.63 -15.69 -9.54
N ARG A 88 -6.50 -17.01 -9.64
CA ARG A 88 -7.42 -17.94 -8.99
C ARG A 88 -7.39 -17.82 -7.47
N ILE A 89 -6.21 -17.69 -6.87
CA ILE A 89 -6.05 -17.46 -5.43
C ILE A 89 -6.64 -16.12 -5.02
N LEU A 90 -6.35 -15.05 -5.76
CA LEU A 90 -6.89 -13.72 -5.48
C LEU A 90 -8.41 -13.63 -5.67
N SER A 91 -8.95 -14.32 -6.68
CA SER A 91 -10.40 -14.37 -6.89
C SER A 91 -11.12 -15.13 -5.79
N ALA A 92 -10.50 -16.15 -5.19
CA ALA A 92 -11.08 -16.86 -4.05
C ALA A 92 -11.31 -15.96 -2.82
N ILE A 93 -10.57 -14.87 -2.70
CA ILE A 93 -10.76 -13.84 -1.67
C ILE A 93 -11.36 -12.54 -2.24
N TYR A 94 -12.00 -12.62 -3.40
CA TYR A 94 -12.69 -11.52 -4.10
C TYR A 94 -11.83 -10.26 -4.29
N PHE A 95 -10.52 -10.40 -4.42
CA PHE A 95 -9.56 -9.28 -4.51
C PHE A 95 -9.67 -8.26 -3.36
N VAL A 96 -10.29 -8.64 -2.25
CA VAL A 96 -10.53 -7.75 -1.11
C VAL A 96 -9.25 -7.02 -0.65
N PRO A 97 -8.10 -7.69 -0.52
CA PRO A 97 -6.87 -7.00 -0.11
C PRO A 97 -6.46 -5.90 -1.09
N GLN A 98 -6.53 -6.15 -2.40
CA GLN A 98 -6.16 -5.17 -3.42
C GLN A 98 -7.09 -3.96 -3.39
N LEU A 99 -8.40 -4.20 -3.18
CA LEU A 99 -9.38 -3.13 -3.03
C LEU A 99 -9.11 -2.28 -1.78
N ILE A 100 -8.79 -2.92 -0.64
CA ILE A 100 -8.41 -2.23 0.60
C ILE A 100 -7.16 -1.38 0.39
N LEU A 101 -6.15 -1.90 -0.32
CA LEU A 101 -4.91 -1.20 -0.61
C LEU A 101 -5.15 0.04 -1.47
N ILE A 102 -5.92 -0.09 -2.55
CA ILE A 102 -6.30 1.02 -3.44
C ILE A 102 -7.11 2.07 -2.66
N LEU A 103 -8.11 1.63 -1.90
CA LEU A 103 -8.92 2.53 -1.08
C LEU A 103 -8.06 3.28 -0.05
N GLY A 104 -7.13 2.59 0.61
CA GLY A 104 -6.17 3.20 1.54
C GLY A 104 -5.33 4.29 0.88
N ILE A 105 -4.82 4.04 -0.33
CA ILE A 105 -4.06 5.04 -1.10
C ILE A 105 -4.92 6.26 -1.40
N VAL A 106 -6.15 6.07 -1.88
CA VAL A 106 -7.07 7.16 -2.21
C VAL A 106 -7.41 7.99 -0.98
N VAL A 107 -7.79 7.36 0.14
CA VAL A 107 -8.15 8.03 1.39
C VAL A 107 -6.99 8.87 1.93
N VAL A 108 -5.78 8.30 1.98
CA VAL A 108 -4.60 9.02 2.47
C VAL A 108 -4.23 10.16 1.53
N GLN A 109 -4.36 9.99 0.22
CA GLN A 109 -4.04 11.01 -0.77
C GLN A 109 -5.02 12.20 -0.70
N VAL A 110 -6.32 11.94 -0.54
CA VAL A 110 -7.34 12.97 -0.35
C VAL A 110 -7.08 13.74 0.94
N SER A 111 -6.82 13.06 2.05
CA SER A 111 -6.51 13.67 3.34
C SER A 111 -5.29 14.58 3.26
N LEU A 112 -4.23 14.13 2.58
CA LEU A 112 -3.02 14.94 2.32
C LEU A 112 -3.34 16.20 1.48
N GLY A 113 -4.20 16.08 0.48
CA GLY A 113 -4.66 17.22 -0.33
C GLY A 113 -5.38 18.27 0.50
N MET A 114 -6.28 17.83 1.39
CA MET A 114 -7.01 18.72 2.29
C MET A 114 -6.07 19.48 3.26
N GLU A 115 -5.12 18.78 3.87
CA GLU A 115 -4.18 19.41 4.81
C GLU A 115 -3.26 20.44 4.12
N LYS A 116 -2.80 20.14 2.90
CA LYS A 116 -2.03 21.10 2.10
C LYS A 116 -2.83 22.36 1.75
N LYS A 117 -4.12 22.23 1.42
CA LYS A 117 -5.01 23.37 1.16
C LYS A 117 -5.17 24.24 2.41
N LYS A 118 -5.43 23.64 3.57
CA LYS A 118 -5.55 24.36 4.85
C LYS A 118 -4.28 25.16 5.20
N GLN A 119 -3.11 24.60 4.92
CA GLN A 119 -1.85 25.32 5.18
C GLN A 119 -1.64 26.52 4.24
N LYS A 120 -2.04 26.40 2.97
CA LYS A 120 -1.97 27.54 2.04
C LYS A 120 -2.87 28.68 2.48
N THR A 121 -4.10 28.38 2.90
CA THR A 121 -5.06 29.41 3.37
C THR A 121 -4.60 30.10 4.65
N LYS A 122 -3.83 29.43 5.53
CA LYS A 122 -3.28 30.05 6.75
C LYS A 122 -2.06 30.96 6.50
N LYS A 123 -1.40 30.81 5.35
CA LYS A 123 -0.21 31.63 4.99
C LYS A 123 -0.56 32.83 4.09
N SER A 124 -1.73 32.85 3.55
CA SER A 124 -2.31 34.00 2.83
C SER A 124 -3.08 34.91 3.79
#